data_02896946e2c83757a5c9feb34ca7acd4
#
_entry.id   02896946e2c83757a5c9feb34ca7acd4
#
_cell.length_a   1.000
_cell.length_b   1.000
_cell.length_c   1.000
_cell.angle_alpha   90.00
_cell.angle_beta   90.00
_cell.angle_gamma   90.00
#
_symmetry.space_group_name_H-M   'P 1'
#
loop_
_entity.id
_entity.type
_entity.pdbx_description
1 polymer ?
#
loop_
_entity_poly.entity_id
_entity_poly.type
_entity_poly.pdbx_seq_one_letter_code
_entity_poly.pdbx_strand_id
1 'polypeptide(L)'
;MSQTFRTLIFTAFVVVFYFSVCMASAQEKTTAPAAPVPSPILTAKKVFISNGGLDGVAFNAFRKLGDVNQPYNAFYAAMSSWGKYALVSAPSEADLVFEIRFNAPFVGNENILPQMNLIIYDAKTRFVLWTILAPVNGAFRKTFVKNVNQGIAALMTDLKSLHGESLNSAAAPAK
;
A
#
# COMPACT_ATOMS: atom_id res chain seq x y z
N MET A 1 -44.17 -11.25 51.16
CA MET A 1 -43.72 -10.43 50.02
C MET A 1 -44.53 -10.89 48.81
N SER A 2 -45.45 -10.03 48.33
CA SER A 2 -46.43 -10.42 47.32
C SER A 2 -45.78 -10.67 45.97
N GLN A 3 -46.32 -11.60 45.20
CA GLN A 3 -45.83 -11.96 43.85
C GLN A 3 -45.78 -10.74 42.91
N THR A 4 -46.66 -9.80 43.11
CA THR A 4 -46.73 -8.54 42.34
C THR A 4 -45.53 -7.64 42.54
N PHE A 5 -44.88 -7.68 43.71
CA PHE A 5 -43.70 -6.87 43.98
C PHE A 5 -42.45 -7.43 43.31
N ARG A 6 -42.34 -8.78 43.14
CA ARG A 6 -41.26 -9.45 42.42
C ARG A 6 -41.31 -9.18 40.92
N THR A 7 -42.51 -9.14 40.32
CA THR A 7 -42.67 -8.89 38.89
C THR A 7 -42.32 -7.44 38.54
N LEU A 8 -42.63 -6.49 39.43
CA LEU A 8 -42.38 -5.08 39.22
C LEU A 8 -40.85 -4.76 39.28
N ILE A 9 -40.08 -5.46 40.12
CA ILE A 9 -38.61 -5.31 40.19
C ILE A 9 -37.97 -5.90 38.97
N PHE A 10 -38.48 -7.04 38.44
CA PHE A 10 -37.90 -7.69 37.25
C PHE A 10 -38.15 -6.86 35.99
N THR A 11 -39.30 -6.25 35.83
CA THR A 11 -39.60 -5.35 34.70
C THR A 11 -38.75 -4.06 34.73
N ALA A 12 -38.56 -3.50 35.93
CA ALA A 12 -37.70 -2.31 36.06
C ALA A 12 -36.23 -2.59 35.72
N PHE A 13 -35.72 -3.78 36.05
CA PHE A 13 -34.34 -4.17 35.74
C PHE A 13 -34.14 -4.43 34.26
N VAL A 14 -35.11 -5.00 33.55
CA VAL A 14 -35.03 -5.25 32.10
C VAL A 14 -35.07 -3.94 31.32
N VAL A 15 -35.89 -2.96 31.71
CA VAL A 15 -35.98 -1.66 31.04
C VAL A 15 -34.70 -0.85 31.23
N VAL A 16 -34.05 -0.90 32.40
CA VAL A 16 -32.77 -0.22 32.64
C VAL A 16 -31.64 -0.85 31.82
N PHE A 17 -31.68 -2.19 31.63
CA PHE A 17 -30.67 -2.89 30.82
C PHE A 17 -30.77 -2.59 29.32
N TYR A 18 -32.00 -2.41 28.80
CA TYR A 18 -32.20 -2.02 27.40
C TYR A 18 -31.81 -0.57 27.12
N PHE A 19 -31.90 0.34 28.09
CA PHE A 19 -31.47 1.73 27.89
C PHE A 19 -29.94 1.91 27.93
N SER A 20 -29.22 0.99 28.58
CA SER A 20 -27.74 1.06 28.65
C SER A 20 -27.03 0.58 27.37
N VAL A 21 -27.69 -0.15 26.48
CA VAL A 21 -27.11 -0.68 25.23
C VAL A 21 -27.21 0.32 24.08
N CYS A 22 -28.09 1.34 24.17
CA CYS A 22 -28.25 2.33 23.11
C CYS A 22 -27.24 3.52 23.16
N MET A 23 -26.37 3.59 24.15
CA MET A 23 -25.32 4.59 24.23
C MET A 23 -23.94 4.04 23.82
N ALA A 24 -23.88 3.01 22.97
CA ALA A 24 -22.71 2.77 22.15
C ALA A 24 -22.63 3.94 21.16
N SER A 25 -22.10 5.06 21.60
CA SER A 25 -21.75 6.19 20.76
C SER A 25 -20.93 5.63 19.61
N ALA A 26 -21.44 5.69 18.40
CA ALA A 26 -20.65 5.61 17.21
C ALA A 26 -19.59 6.73 17.35
N GLN A 27 -18.45 6.39 17.88
CA GLN A 27 -17.27 7.24 17.86
C GLN A 27 -16.95 7.36 16.37
N GLU A 28 -17.49 8.40 15.75
CA GLU A 28 -17.13 8.78 14.40
C GLU A 28 -15.62 8.91 14.44
N LYS A 29 -14.93 7.95 13.84
CA LYS A 29 -13.48 7.94 13.69
C LYS A 29 -13.19 9.16 12.84
N THR A 30 -12.95 10.29 13.48
CA THR A 30 -12.55 11.52 12.81
C THR A 30 -11.24 11.20 12.11
N THR A 31 -11.34 10.75 10.88
CA THR A 31 -10.17 10.50 10.03
C THR A 31 -9.58 11.87 9.81
N ALA A 32 -8.41 12.12 10.37
CA ALA A 32 -7.67 13.35 10.07
C ALA A 32 -7.62 13.52 8.54
N PRO A 33 -7.79 14.72 8.02
CA PRO A 33 -7.74 14.96 6.58
C PRO A 33 -6.41 14.44 6.05
N ALA A 34 -6.44 13.61 5.01
CA ALA A 34 -5.25 13.10 4.36
C ALA A 34 -4.45 14.27 3.80
N ALA A 35 -3.12 14.21 3.93
CA ALA A 35 -2.26 15.22 3.32
C ALA A 35 -2.48 15.26 1.80
N PRO A 36 -2.54 16.46 1.19
CA PRO A 36 -2.73 16.57 -0.25
C PRO A 36 -1.56 15.96 -1.01
N VAL A 37 -1.84 15.30 -2.12
CA VAL A 37 -0.80 14.78 -3.02
C VAL A 37 -0.04 15.96 -3.63
N PRO A 38 1.30 15.98 -3.59
CA PRO A 38 2.09 17.05 -4.19
C PRO A 38 1.79 17.24 -5.68
N SER A 39 1.57 18.49 -6.10
CA SER A 39 1.21 18.81 -7.48
C SER A 39 2.19 18.29 -8.55
N PRO A 40 3.51 18.21 -8.34
CA PRO A 40 4.42 17.63 -9.31
C PRO A 40 4.08 16.17 -9.66
N ILE A 41 3.57 15.38 -8.71
CA ILE A 41 3.14 14.00 -8.96
C ILE A 41 1.96 13.98 -9.94
N LEU A 42 1.00 14.90 -9.78
CA LEU A 42 -0.21 14.94 -10.58
C LEU A 42 0.02 15.49 -12.00
N THR A 43 1.01 16.37 -12.17
CA THR A 43 1.25 17.11 -13.42
C THR A 43 2.40 16.55 -14.27
N ALA A 44 3.25 15.71 -13.70
CA ALA A 44 4.37 15.08 -14.38
C ALA A 44 3.92 14.29 -15.63
N LYS A 45 4.76 14.30 -16.65
CA LYS A 45 4.55 13.54 -17.89
C LYS A 45 5.65 12.53 -18.15
N LYS A 46 6.87 12.80 -17.68
CA LYS A 46 8.05 11.99 -17.92
C LYS A 46 8.60 11.43 -16.61
N VAL A 47 8.86 10.14 -16.59
CA VAL A 47 9.37 9.45 -15.40
C VAL A 47 10.60 8.64 -15.76
N PHE A 48 11.67 8.80 -14.98
CA PHE A 48 12.80 7.89 -14.96
C PHE A 48 12.61 6.88 -13.83
N ILE A 49 12.73 5.57 -14.14
CA ILE A 49 12.66 4.52 -13.13
C ILE A 49 14.07 4.13 -12.73
N SER A 50 14.39 4.33 -11.46
CA SER A 50 15.66 3.99 -10.84
C SER A 50 15.59 2.66 -10.12
N ASN A 51 16.61 1.80 -10.34
CA ASN A 51 16.78 0.58 -9.57
C ASN A 51 17.50 0.93 -8.25
N GLY A 52 16.75 1.03 -7.16
CA GLY A 52 17.26 1.28 -5.81
C GLY A 52 17.87 0.04 -5.15
N GLY A 53 17.78 -1.11 -5.82
CA GLY A 53 18.39 -2.36 -5.39
C GLY A 53 17.65 -3.11 -4.30
N LEU A 54 18.41 -3.96 -3.62
CA LEU A 54 17.98 -4.87 -2.57
C LEU A 54 18.81 -4.62 -1.31
N ASP A 55 18.22 -4.80 -0.12
CA ASP A 55 19.04 -4.90 1.09
C ASP A 55 19.80 -6.26 1.14
N GLY A 56 20.72 -6.40 2.11
CA GLY A 56 21.57 -7.59 2.18
C GLY A 56 20.80 -8.90 2.41
N VAL A 57 19.70 -8.87 3.14
CA VAL A 57 18.83 -10.05 3.40
C VAL A 57 18.11 -10.42 2.10
N ALA A 58 17.47 -9.44 1.48
CA ALA A 58 16.79 -9.61 0.21
C ALA A 58 17.75 -10.09 -0.90
N PHE A 59 18.91 -9.46 -1.03
CA PHE A 59 19.91 -9.84 -2.04
C PHE A 59 20.29 -11.33 -1.94
N ASN A 60 20.59 -11.83 -0.74
CA ASN A 60 20.92 -13.22 -0.55
C ASN A 60 19.80 -14.19 -0.91
N ALA A 61 18.55 -13.80 -0.66
CA ALA A 61 17.38 -14.59 -1.03
C ALA A 61 17.19 -14.59 -2.56
N PHE A 62 17.21 -13.43 -3.21
CA PHE A 62 17.03 -13.31 -4.66
C PHE A 62 18.12 -14.04 -5.44
N ARG A 63 19.37 -13.94 -5.02
CA ARG A 63 20.47 -14.66 -5.65
C ARG A 63 20.28 -16.17 -5.68
N LYS A 64 19.56 -16.74 -4.70
CA LYS A 64 19.26 -18.18 -4.63
C LYS A 64 17.98 -18.57 -5.37
N LEU A 65 17.02 -17.66 -5.50
CA LEU A 65 15.66 -17.95 -5.95
C LEU A 65 15.35 -17.43 -7.35
N GLY A 66 16.19 -16.53 -7.92
CA GLY A 66 15.93 -15.97 -9.23
C GLY A 66 16.80 -14.78 -9.59
N ASP A 67 16.23 -13.83 -10.32
CA ASP A 67 16.92 -12.63 -10.81
C ASP A 67 16.86 -11.51 -9.75
N VAL A 68 18.01 -10.97 -9.39
CA VAL A 68 18.16 -9.86 -8.45
C VAL A 68 17.50 -8.56 -8.97
N ASN A 69 17.31 -8.44 -10.27
CA ASN A 69 16.64 -7.29 -10.89
C ASN A 69 15.15 -7.50 -11.07
N GLN A 70 14.61 -8.65 -10.65
CA GLN A 70 13.18 -8.95 -10.86
C GLN A 70 12.22 -7.87 -10.32
N PRO A 71 12.41 -7.30 -9.11
CA PRO A 71 11.51 -6.24 -8.63
C PRO A 71 11.50 -5.03 -9.56
N TYR A 72 12.68 -4.61 -10.01
CA TYR A 72 12.84 -3.51 -10.95
C TYR A 72 12.18 -3.83 -12.31
N ASN A 73 12.47 -4.99 -12.89
CA ASN A 73 11.92 -5.39 -14.19
C ASN A 73 10.40 -5.51 -14.15
N ALA A 74 9.83 -6.09 -13.08
CA ALA A 74 8.40 -6.22 -12.92
C ALA A 74 7.71 -4.86 -12.74
N PHE A 75 8.31 -3.94 -11.97
CA PHE A 75 7.79 -2.59 -11.80
C PHE A 75 7.86 -1.80 -13.12
N TYR A 76 8.99 -1.86 -13.83
CA TYR A 76 9.15 -1.22 -15.13
C TYR A 76 8.07 -1.68 -16.12
N ALA A 77 7.83 -2.98 -16.22
CA ALA A 77 6.81 -3.55 -17.09
C ALA A 77 5.39 -3.07 -16.69
N ALA A 78 5.09 -3.03 -15.38
CA ALA A 78 3.80 -2.54 -14.89
C ALA A 78 3.58 -1.05 -15.20
N MET A 79 4.61 -0.22 -15.04
CA MET A 79 4.58 1.21 -15.39
C MET A 79 4.41 1.44 -16.89
N SER A 80 5.13 0.67 -17.71
CA SER A 80 5.00 0.69 -19.17
C SER A 80 3.57 0.31 -19.60
N SER A 81 2.99 -0.73 -19.00
CA SER A 81 1.62 -1.15 -19.28
C SER A 81 0.57 -0.13 -18.85
N TRP A 82 0.82 0.59 -17.75
CA TRP A 82 -0.10 1.63 -17.29
C TRP A 82 -0.16 2.82 -18.27
N GLY A 83 0.97 3.20 -18.87
CA GLY A 83 1.03 4.22 -19.92
C GLY A 83 0.69 5.64 -19.47
N LYS A 84 0.60 5.89 -18.15
CA LYS A 84 0.31 7.23 -17.60
C LYS A 84 1.44 8.23 -17.88
N TYR A 85 2.68 7.74 -17.84
CA TYR A 85 3.89 8.51 -18.02
C TYR A 85 4.70 8.03 -19.21
N ALA A 86 5.37 8.94 -19.90
CA ALA A 86 6.43 8.58 -20.82
C ALA A 86 7.69 8.16 -20.01
N LEU A 87 8.09 6.90 -20.13
CA LEU A 87 9.30 6.41 -19.50
C LEU A 87 10.53 6.88 -20.27
N VAL A 88 11.46 7.53 -19.57
CA VAL A 88 12.71 8.05 -20.17
C VAL A 88 13.93 7.26 -19.67
N SER A 89 14.99 7.24 -20.46
CA SER A 89 16.21 6.49 -20.16
C SER A 89 17.24 7.30 -19.35
N ALA A 90 17.12 8.62 -19.32
CA ALA A 90 18.01 9.50 -18.59
C ALA A 90 17.27 10.28 -17.50
N PRO A 91 17.81 10.35 -16.26
CA PRO A 91 17.18 11.12 -15.18
C PRO A 91 17.02 12.61 -15.49
N SER A 92 17.92 13.16 -16.34
CA SER A 92 17.91 14.57 -16.75
C SER A 92 16.70 14.95 -17.64
N GLU A 93 16.05 13.95 -18.26
CA GLU A 93 14.87 14.15 -19.11
C GLU A 93 13.55 14.01 -18.34
N ALA A 94 13.63 13.56 -17.10
CA ALA A 94 12.47 13.24 -16.30
C ALA A 94 11.94 14.44 -15.52
N ASP A 95 10.62 14.45 -15.30
CA ASP A 95 9.95 15.34 -14.33
C ASP A 95 10.06 14.74 -12.93
N LEU A 96 9.94 13.41 -12.82
CA LEU A 96 10.02 12.64 -11.57
C LEU A 96 10.99 11.46 -11.72
N VAL A 97 11.63 11.09 -10.61
CA VAL A 97 12.37 9.85 -10.49
C VAL A 97 11.61 8.91 -9.56
N PHE A 98 11.31 7.72 -10.05
CA PHE A 98 10.68 6.64 -9.31
C PHE A 98 11.73 5.60 -8.95
N GLU A 99 12.14 5.58 -7.69
CA GLU A 99 13.11 4.61 -7.21
C GLU A 99 12.41 3.43 -6.55
N ILE A 100 12.55 2.25 -7.16
CA ILE A 100 12.00 1.01 -6.62
C ILE A 100 13.09 0.25 -5.86
N ARG A 101 12.79 -0.13 -4.62
CA ARG A 101 13.64 -0.96 -3.75
C ARG A 101 12.86 -2.15 -3.23
N PHE A 102 13.57 -3.23 -2.98
CA PHE A 102 13.04 -4.33 -2.19
C PHE A 102 13.87 -4.49 -0.91
N ASN A 103 13.22 -4.37 0.22
CA ASN A 103 13.83 -4.47 1.53
C ASN A 103 13.21 -5.61 2.33
N ALA A 104 14.00 -6.21 3.19
CA ALA A 104 13.55 -7.27 4.08
C ALA A 104 14.04 -7.00 5.52
N PRO A 105 13.57 -5.89 6.15
CA PRO A 105 14.00 -5.53 7.49
C PRO A 105 13.57 -6.56 8.52
N PHE A 106 14.38 -6.69 9.58
CA PHE A 106 14.00 -7.44 10.77
C PHE A 106 12.98 -6.64 11.59
N VAL A 107 11.92 -7.32 12.02
CA VAL A 107 10.92 -6.79 12.95
C VAL A 107 10.93 -7.65 14.21
N GLY A 108 11.31 -7.06 15.33
CA GLY A 108 11.60 -7.82 16.53
C GLY A 108 12.85 -8.70 16.38
N ASN A 109 12.92 -9.80 17.14
CA ASN A 109 14.16 -10.58 17.24
C ASN A 109 14.39 -11.56 16.08
N GLU A 110 13.35 -11.98 15.34
CA GLU A 110 13.49 -13.06 14.33
C GLU A 110 12.60 -12.92 13.09
N ASN A 111 11.68 -11.96 13.06
CA ASN A 111 10.74 -11.82 11.95
C ASN A 111 11.32 -10.90 10.88
N ILE A 112 11.26 -11.35 9.62
CA ILE A 112 11.61 -10.55 8.46
C ILE A 112 10.31 -10.06 7.82
N LEU A 113 10.23 -8.76 7.52
CA LEU A 113 9.12 -8.13 6.83
C LEU A 113 9.52 -7.71 5.40
N PRO A 114 9.41 -8.61 4.42
CA PRO A 114 9.73 -8.26 3.04
C PRO A 114 8.74 -7.24 2.49
N GLN A 115 9.24 -6.20 1.84
CA GLN A 115 8.42 -5.13 1.30
C GLN A 115 9.04 -4.47 0.06
N MET A 116 8.17 -4.02 -0.83
CA MET A 116 8.52 -3.11 -1.92
C MET A 116 8.41 -1.68 -1.42
N ASN A 117 9.41 -0.86 -1.73
CA ASN A 117 9.41 0.57 -1.46
C ASN A 117 9.52 1.30 -2.79
N LEU A 118 8.53 2.15 -3.07
CA LEU A 118 8.60 3.12 -4.14
C LEU A 118 8.82 4.50 -3.53
N ILE A 119 9.92 5.14 -3.88
CA ILE A 119 10.23 6.50 -3.46
C ILE A 119 10.13 7.40 -4.69
N ILE A 120 9.30 8.43 -4.61
CA ILE A 120 9.06 9.39 -5.69
C ILE A 120 9.81 10.68 -5.36
N TYR A 121 10.74 11.04 -6.24
CA TYR A 121 11.52 12.27 -6.13
C TYR A 121 11.11 13.26 -7.22
N ASP A 122 11.17 14.53 -6.91
CA ASP A 122 11.25 15.59 -7.90
C ASP A 122 12.62 15.52 -8.59
N ALA A 123 12.65 15.43 -9.92
CA ALA A 123 13.90 15.23 -10.67
C ALA A 123 14.83 16.45 -10.61
N LYS A 124 14.27 17.66 -10.42
CA LYS A 124 15.04 18.93 -10.39
C LYS A 124 15.61 19.22 -9.01
N THR A 125 14.75 19.11 -7.98
CA THR A 125 15.13 19.45 -6.60
C THR A 125 15.73 18.29 -5.84
N ARG A 126 15.49 17.05 -6.29
CA ARG A 126 15.83 15.78 -5.65
C ARG A 126 15.21 15.57 -4.27
N PHE A 127 14.19 16.35 -3.92
CA PHE A 127 13.41 16.10 -2.72
C PHE A 127 12.47 14.93 -2.91
N VAL A 128 12.32 14.15 -1.84
CA VAL A 128 11.28 13.10 -1.78
C VAL A 128 9.92 13.77 -1.70
N LEU A 129 9.07 13.45 -2.67
CA LEU A 129 7.69 13.93 -2.71
C LEU A 129 6.72 12.95 -2.07
N TRP A 130 6.96 11.64 -2.23
CA TRP A 130 6.08 10.60 -1.72
C TRP A 130 6.81 9.28 -1.54
N THR A 131 6.27 8.43 -0.66
CA THR A 131 6.75 7.06 -0.48
C THR A 131 5.56 6.12 -0.38
N ILE A 132 5.63 5.00 -1.12
CA ILE A 132 4.63 3.93 -1.08
C ILE A 132 5.32 2.65 -0.64
N LEU A 133 4.70 1.94 0.31
CA LEU A 133 5.18 0.68 0.86
C LEU A 133 4.16 -0.42 0.56
N ALA A 134 4.59 -1.50 -0.07
CA ALA A 134 3.75 -2.67 -0.30
C ALA A 134 4.39 -3.92 0.34
N PRO A 135 3.75 -4.56 1.33
CA PRO A 135 4.27 -5.77 1.94
C PRO A 135 4.26 -6.93 0.93
N VAL A 136 5.26 -7.81 1.02
CA VAL A 136 5.38 -9.00 0.17
C VAL A 136 5.38 -10.25 1.03
N ASN A 137 4.21 -10.87 1.17
CA ASN A 137 4.04 -12.05 1.99
C ASN A 137 4.74 -13.26 1.38
N GLY A 138 5.49 -14.02 2.21
CA GLY A 138 6.15 -15.26 1.78
C GLY A 138 7.20 -15.08 0.68
N ALA A 139 7.88 -13.92 0.65
CA ALA A 139 8.86 -13.55 -0.37
C ALA A 139 10.05 -14.54 -0.53
N PHE A 140 10.29 -15.42 0.44
CA PHE A 140 11.41 -16.35 0.42
C PHE A 140 11.00 -17.82 0.26
N ARG A 141 9.81 -18.07 -0.28
CA ARG A 141 9.25 -19.42 -0.49
C ARG A 141 9.22 -19.81 -1.97
N LYS A 142 8.78 -21.03 -2.28
CA LYS A 142 8.62 -21.52 -3.67
C LYS A 142 7.72 -20.63 -4.55
N THR A 143 6.82 -19.86 -3.96
CA THR A 143 5.92 -18.90 -4.64
C THR A 143 6.51 -17.50 -4.77
N PHE A 144 7.81 -17.36 -4.57
CA PHE A 144 8.53 -16.10 -4.50
C PHE A 144 8.21 -15.11 -5.64
N VAL A 145 8.37 -15.55 -6.90
CA VAL A 145 8.11 -14.71 -8.08
C VAL A 145 6.65 -14.23 -8.10
N LYS A 146 5.70 -15.12 -7.79
CA LYS A 146 4.28 -14.77 -7.70
C LYS A 146 4.02 -13.71 -6.62
N ASN A 147 4.65 -13.87 -5.45
CA ASN A 147 4.45 -12.96 -4.32
C ASN A 147 5.09 -11.59 -4.57
N VAL A 148 6.24 -11.55 -5.24
CA VAL A 148 6.86 -10.31 -5.71
C VAL A 148 5.93 -9.58 -6.68
N ASN A 149 5.37 -10.28 -7.67
CA ASN A 149 4.43 -9.69 -8.63
C ASN A 149 3.15 -9.19 -7.95
N GLN A 150 2.66 -9.88 -6.92
CA GLN A 150 1.54 -9.40 -6.10
C GLN A 150 1.89 -8.11 -5.34
N GLY A 151 3.10 -8.02 -4.78
CA GLY A 151 3.60 -6.80 -4.15
C GLY A 151 3.68 -5.63 -5.13
N ILE A 152 4.16 -5.88 -6.35
CA ILE A 152 4.16 -4.86 -7.43
C ILE A 152 2.73 -4.44 -7.80
N ALA A 153 1.79 -5.39 -7.91
CA ALA A 153 0.40 -5.05 -8.21
C ALA A 153 -0.24 -4.19 -7.12
N ALA A 154 0.02 -4.48 -5.84
CA ALA A 154 -0.44 -3.67 -4.72
C ALA A 154 0.16 -2.26 -4.77
N LEU A 155 1.48 -2.15 -4.99
CA LEU A 155 2.17 -0.88 -5.13
C LEU A 155 1.61 -0.03 -6.29
N MET A 156 1.33 -0.67 -7.43
CA MET A 156 0.71 0.00 -8.58
C MET A 156 -0.72 0.47 -8.29
N THR A 157 -1.48 -0.28 -7.48
CA THR A 157 -2.80 0.13 -7.02
C THR A 157 -2.74 1.40 -6.19
N ASP A 158 -1.82 1.45 -5.23
CA ASP A 158 -1.64 2.62 -4.37
C ASP A 158 -1.13 3.83 -5.18
N LEU A 159 -0.20 3.61 -6.12
CA LEU A 159 0.30 4.65 -7.02
C LEU A 159 -0.83 5.25 -7.88
N LYS A 160 -1.70 4.41 -8.44
CA LYS A 160 -2.87 4.85 -9.22
C LYS A 160 -3.86 5.63 -8.38
N SER A 161 -4.03 5.27 -7.11
CA SER A 161 -4.93 5.97 -6.20
C SER A 161 -4.51 7.42 -5.94
N LEU A 162 -3.21 7.74 -6.00
CA LEU A 162 -2.73 9.13 -5.92
C LEU A 162 -3.28 10.01 -7.05
N HIS A 163 -3.67 9.42 -8.18
CA HIS A 163 -4.26 10.10 -9.33
C HIS A 163 -5.79 10.08 -9.34
N GLY A 164 -6.42 9.60 -8.26
CA GLY A 164 -7.87 9.44 -8.19
C GLY A 164 -8.40 8.29 -9.05
N GLU A 165 -7.52 7.44 -9.59
CA GLU A 165 -7.88 6.23 -10.32
C GLU A 165 -8.25 5.15 -9.29
N SER A 166 -9.47 5.23 -8.71
CA SER A 166 -9.95 4.22 -7.78
C SER A 166 -10.26 2.91 -8.51
N LEU A 167 -10.18 1.78 -7.76
CA LEU A 167 -10.34 0.40 -8.24
C LEU A 167 -11.72 0.06 -8.87
N ASN A 168 -12.52 1.03 -9.25
CA ASN A 168 -13.84 0.81 -9.86
C ASN A 168 -13.81 0.29 -11.32
N SER A 169 -12.63 -0.01 -11.87
CA SER A 169 -12.52 -0.57 -13.23
C SER A 169 -12.66 -2.09 -13.32
N ALA A 170 -12.89 -2.80 -12.23
CA ALA A 170 -12.96 -4.28 -12.24
C ALA A 170 -14.38 -4.85 -12.30
N ALA A 171 -15.42 -4.04 -12.51
CA ALA A 171 -16.81 -4.51 -12.57
C ALA A 171 -17.58 -3.87 -13.72
N ALA A 172 -17.13 -4.06 -14.96
CA ALA A 172 -18.02 -3.95 -16.11
C ALA A 172 -18.41 -5.37 -16.53
N PRO A 173 -19.66 -5.80 -16.36
CA PRO A 173 -20.10 -7.07 -16.92
C PRO A 173 -20.08 -6.96 -18.44
N ALA A 174 -19.39 -7.91 -19.08
CA ALA A 174 -19.49 -8.11 -20.52
C ALA A 174 -20.97 -8.33 -20.87
N LYS A 175 -21.51 -7.51 -21.76
CA LYS A 175 -22.77 -7.74 -22.44
C LYS A 175 -22.55 -8.71 -23.59
#